data_ffb060717afeb83c7f02522c49ffe5c6
#
_entry.id   ffb060717afeb83c7f02522c49ffe5c6
#
_cell.length_a   1.000
_cell.length_b   1.000
_cell.length_c   1.000
_cell.angle_alpha   90.00
_cell.angle_beta   90.00
_cell.angle_gamma   90.00
#
_symmetry.space_group_name_H-M   'P 1'
#
loop_
_entity.id
_entity.type
_entity.pdbx_description
1 polymer ?
#
loop_
_entity_poly.entity_id
_entity_poly.type
_entity_poly.pdbx_seq_one_letter_code
_entity_poly.pdbx_strand_id
1 'polypeptide(L)'
;MAFRLYSTNDGHVPAWEYYECSAMQPKVGLCMALNADGQLEASATPAFICMREEVAAVEAGTKIPVVRIAPDQIWESVLSTDAPDAKVGATADVSSTREWVKARDMANNNLEITYLDGVVMDSVVRVRFK
;
A
#
# COMPACT_ATOMS: atom_id res chain seq x y z
N MET A 1 10.54 4.42 -0.45
CA MET A 1 9.86 3.98 0.80
C MET A 1 8.49 3.43 0.43
N ALA A 2 8.29 2.12 0.61
CA ALA A 2 6.99 1.50 0.41
C ALA A 2 6.02 1.91 1.54
N PHE A 3 4.78 1.46 1.50
CA PHE A 3 3.78 1.81 2.51
C PHE A 3 4.20 1.34 3.90
N ARG A 4 4.09 2.22 4.88
CA ARG A 4 4.27 1.89 6.29
C ARG A 4 3.15 2.54 7.10
N LEU A 5 2.71 1.86 8.15
CA LEU A 5 1.66 2.38 9.00
C LEU A 5 2.19 3.61 9.76
N TYR A 6 1.49 4.74 9.62
CA TYR A 6 1.84 5.99 10.29
C TYR A 6 1.08 6.12 11.61
N SER A 7 -0.25 5.93 11.58
CA SER A 7 -1.09 6.03 12.78
C SER A 7 -2.41 5.30 12.63
N THR A 8 -3.04 5.02 13.77
CA THR A 8 -4.42 4.57 13.88
C THR A 8 -5.16 5.52 14.83
N ASN A 9 -6.49 5.50 14.81
CA ASN A 9 -7.30 6.44 15.62
C ASN A 9 -7.01 6.35 17.11
N ASP A 10 -6.76 5.15 17.64
CA ASP A 10 -6.54 4.89 19.06
C ASP A 10 -5.11 4.47 19.37
N GLY A 11 -4.19 4.55 18.42
CA GLY A 11 -2.81 4.09 18.57
C GLY A 11 -2.68 2.56 18.59
N HIS A 12 -3.75 1.82 18.30
CA HIS A 12 -3.73 0.37 18.30
C HIS A 12 -2.88 -0.16 17.14
N VAL A 13 -1.98 -1.12 17.42
CA VAL A 13 -1.18 -1.79 16.39
C VAL A 13 -2.00 -2.96 15.83
N PRO A 14 -2.30 -2.97 14.52
CA PRO A 14 -3.06 -4.06 13.92
C PRO A 14 -2.35 -5.40 14.08
N ALA A 15 -3.12 -6.46 14.31
CA ALA A 15 -2.58 -7.82 14.34
C ALA A 15 -2.17 -8.26 12.93
N TRP A 16 -1.12 -9.07 12.86
CA TRP A 16 -0.73 -9.71 11.60
C TRP A 16 -1.63 -10.89 11.30
N GLU A 17 -1.99 -11.02 10.03
CA GLU A 17 -2.68 -12.18 9.49
C GLU A 17 -1.72 -12.89 8.52
N TYR A 18 -1.92 -14.20 8.33
CA TYR A 18 -1.03 -15.02 7.49
C TYR A 18 -1.83 -15.70 6.40
N TYR A 19 -1.43 -15.50 5.15
CA TYR A 19 -2.06 -16.12 3.98
C TYR A 19 -1.01 -16.66 3.04
N GLU A 20 -1.38 -17.70 2.27
CA GLU A 20 -0.53 -18.19 1.19
C GLU A 20 -0.44 -17.13 0.09
N CYS A 21 0.74 -17.01 -0.53
CA CYS A 21 0.94 -16.09 -1.64
C CYS A 21 1.13 -16.85 -2.97
N SER A 22 0.92 -16.16 -4.08
CA SER A 22 1.35 -16.60 -5.39
C SER A 22 2.89 -16.59 -5.46
N ALA A 23 3.47 -17.17 -6.52
CA ALA A 23 4.91 -17.08 -6.74
C ALA A 23 5.28 -15.61 -6.98
N MET A 24 6.00 -15.00 -6.02
CA MET A 24 6.30 -13.57 -6.05
C MET A 24 7.45 -13.26 -5.08
N GLN A 25 8.00 -12.05 -5.20
CA GLN A 25 8.98 -11.55 -4.23
C GLN A 25 8.25 -10.66 -3.20
N PRO A 26 8.11 -11.10 -1.95
CA PRO A 26 7.52 -10.27 -0.91
C PRO A 26 8.40 -9.08 -0.57
N LYS A 27 7.77 -7.91 -0.37
CA LYS A 27 8.45 -6.68 0.08
C LYS A 27 7.60 -6.04 1.15
N VAL A 28 8.22 -5.59 2.24
CA VAL A 28 7.50 -4.87 3.29
C VAL A 28 6.89 -3.60 2.68
N GLY A 29 5.58 -3.42 2.92
CA GLY A 29 4.84 -2.28 2.40
C GLY A 29 4.21 -2.48 1.02
N LEU A 30 4.31 -3.68 0.44
CA LEU A 30 3.67 -3.99 -0.83
C LEU A 30 2.16 -4.13 -0.64
N CYS A 31 1.38 -3.46 -1.50
CA CYS A 31 -0.08 -3.57 -1.50
C CYS A 31 -0.53 -4.88 -2.12
N MET A 32 -1.39 -5.62 -1.43
CA MET A 32 -1.79 -6.97 -1.81
C MET A 32 -3.28 -7.23 -1.66
N ALA A 33 -3.78 -8.18 -2.42
CA ALA A 33 -5.13 -8.71 -2.29
C ALA A 33 -5.12 -10.22 -2.56
N LEU A 34 -6.16 -10.92 -2.12
CA LEU A 34 -6.34 -12.33 -2.44
C LEU A 34 -6.91 -12.45 -3.85
N ASN A 35 -6.31 -13.33 -4.66
CA ASN A 35 -6.79 -13.65 -6.01
C ASN A 35 -7.91 -14.70 -5.97
N ALA A 36 -8.36 -15.16 -7.15
CA ALA A 36 -9.43 -16.14 -7.26
C ALA A 36 -9.09 -17.49 -6.61
N ASP A 37 -7.80 -17.81 -6.50
CA ASP A 37 -7.32 -19.05 -5.87
C ASP A 37 -7.08 -18.89 -4.36
N GLY A 38 -7.40 -17.72 -3.80
CA GLY A 38 -7.21 -17.44 -2.38
C GLY A 38 -5.75 -17.18 -2.00
N GLN A 39 -4.90 -16.82 -2.96
CA GLN A 39 -3.50 -16.49 -2.73
C GLN A 39 -3.26 -14.99 -2.84
N LEU A 40 -2.37 -14.47 -2.00
CA LEU A 40 -1.97 -13.07 -2.03
C LEU A 40 -1.18 -12.75 -3.31
N GLU A 41 -1.51 -11.63 -3.92
CA GLU A 41 -0.74 -11.06 -5.02
C GLU A 41 -0.75 -9.54 -4.91
N ALA A 42 0.20 -8.88 -5.57
CA ALA A 42 0.24 -7.42 -5.61
C ALA A 42 -1.02 -6.87 -6.29
N SER A 43 -1.58 -5.79 -5.76
CA SER A 43 -2.87 -5.27 -6.24
C SER A 43 -2.94 -3.75 -6.19
N ALA A 44 -3.61 -3.16 -7.17
CA ALA A 44 -3.95 -1.74 -7.19
C ALA A 44 -5.16 -1.42 -6.30
N THR A 45 -5.93 -2.44 -5.93
CA THR A 45 -7.09 -2.32 -5.05
C THR A 45 -6.91 -3.23 -3.84
N PRO A 46 -5.91 -2.92 -2.98
CA PRO A 46 -5.48 -3.86 -1.96
C PRO A 46 -6.46 -3.96 -0.79
N ALA A 47 -6.43 -5.11 -0.13
CA ALA A 47 -7.05 -5.32 1.17
C ALA A 47 -6.01 -5.47 2.29
N PHE A 48 -4.73 -5.66 1.91
CA PHE A 48 -3.63 -5.95 2.85
C PHE A 48 -2.35 -5.23 2.45
N ILE A 49 -1.48 -5.03 3.45
CA ILE A 49 -0.10 -4.56 3.26
C ILE A 49 0.84 -5.65 3.75
N CYS A 50 1.83 -6.02 2.93
CA CYS A 50 2.81 -7.06 3.22
C CYS A 50 3.77 -6.64 4.34
N MET A 51 4.06 -7.56 5.26
CA MET A 51 4.96 -7.35 6.39
C MET A 51 6.24 -8.19 6.32
N ARG A 52 6.51 -8.84 5.18
CA ARG A 52 7.70 -9.66 4.98
C ARG A 52 8.55 -9.16 3.84
N GLU A 53 9.86 -9.17 4.03
CA GLU A 53 10.85 -8.81 3.02
C GLU A 53 11.65 -10.06 2.65
N GLU A 54 11.80 -10.34 1.35
CA GLU A 54 12.66 -11.42 0.84
C GLU A 54 13.53 -10.88 -0.29
N VAL A 55 14.75 -11.42 -0.41
CA VAL A 55 15.71 -10.99 -1.45
C VAL A 55 15.41 -11.61 -2.82
N ALA A 56 14.54 -12.61 -2.86
CA ALA A 56 14.17 -13.33 -4.09
C ALA A 56 12.71 -13.77 -4.03
N ALA A 57 12.18 -14.19 -5.18
CA ALA A 57 10.83 -14.72 -5.26
C ALA A 57 10.69 -15.99 -4.38
N VAL A 58 9.55 -16.13 -3.73
CA VAL A 58 9.16 -17.33 -2.99
C VAL A 58 8.24 -18.17 -3.85
N GLU A 59 8.13 -19.46 -3.50
CA GLU A 59 7.23 -20.38 -4.21
C GLU A 59 5.77 -20.09 -3.86
N ALA A 60 4.86 -20.36 -4.81
CA ALA A 60 3.43 -20.32 -4.58
C ALA A 60 3.06 -21.23 -3.39
N GLY A 61 2.15 -20.77 -2.54
CA GLY A 61 1.75 -21.48 -1.33
C GLY A 61 2.55 -21.11 -0.09
N THR A 62 3.61 -20.32 -0.21
CA THR A 62 4.34 -19.80 0.94
C THR A 62 3.43 -18.87 1.73
N LYS A 63 3.34 -19.06 3.05
CA LYS A 63 2.56 -18.17 3.93
C LYS A 63 3.37 -16.94 4.29
N ILE A 64 2.78 -15.76 4.13
CA ILE A 64 3.42 -14.50 4.47
C ILE A 64 2.52 -13.67 5.39
N PRO A 65 3.13 -12.88 6.30
CA PRO A 65 2.38 -12.00 7.20
C PRO A 65 1.94 -10.74 6.48
N VAL A 66 0.71 -10.30 6.76
CA VAL A 66 0.13 -9.07 6.23
C VAL A 66 -0.65 -8.35 7.33
N VAL A 67 -0.86 -7.06 7.15
CA VAL A 67 -1.79 -6.27 7.96
C VAL A 67 -3.01 -5.95 7.09
N ARG A 68 -4.20 -6.17 7.64
CA ARG A 68 -5.45 -5.82 6.97
C ARG A 68 -5.62 -4.31 6.97
N ILE A 69 -5.92 -3.76 5.80
CA ILE A 69 -6.20 -2.32 5.64
C ILE A 69 -7.57 -2.02 6.27
N ALA A 70 -7.63 -0.95 7.08
CA ALA A 70 -8.84 -0.50 7.74
C ALA A 70 -8.98 1.02 7.63
N PRO A 71 -10.22 1.58 7.72
CA PRO A 71 -10.46 3.01 7.51
C PRO A 71 -9.82 3.94 8.54
N ASP A 72 -9.48 3.42 9.74
CA ASP A 72 -8.86 4.21 10.82
C ASP A 72 -7.35 4.33 10.69
N GLN A 73 -6.75 3.72 9.66
CA GLN A 73 -5.31 3.68 9.47
C GLN A 73 -4.85 4.78 8.52
N ILE A 74 -3.76 5.45 8.90
CA ILE A 74 -3.03 6.37 8.01
C ILE A 74 -1.72 5.68 7.62
N TRP A 75 -1.49 5.58 6.34
CA TRP A 75 -0.28 4.95 5.78
C TRP A 75 0.61 6.00 5.13
N GLU A 76 1.91 5.84 5.28
CA GLU A 76 2.90 6.76 4.71
C GLU A 76 3.68 6.07 3.60
N SER A 77 3.89 6.77 2.49
CA SER A 77 4.71 6.34 1.37
C SER A 77 5.27 7.57 0.67
N VAL A 78 5.63 7.45 -0.60
CA VAL A 78 6.11 8.56 -1.41
C VAL A 78 5.34 8.63 -2.72
N LEU A 79 5.35 9.80 -3.36
CA LEU A 79 4.80 9.96 -4.71
C LEU A 79 5.66 9.21 -5.72
N SER A 80 5.02 8.44 -6.59
CA SER A 80 5.71 7.67 -7.63
C SER A 80 6.15 8.54 -8.81
N THR A 81 5.55 9.71 -8.96
CA THR A 81 5.82 10.67 -10.05
C THR A 81 5.43 12.06 -9.60
N ASP A 82 5.85 13.07 -10.37
CA ASP A 82 5.40 14.44 -10.13
C ASP A 82 3.88 14.53 -10.23
N ALA A 83 3.26 15.25 -9.30
CA ALA A 83 1.81 15.38 -9.20
C ALA A 83 1.43 16.82 -8.84
N PRO A 84 1.54 17.77 -9.80
CA PRO A 84 1.39 19.20 -9.51
C PRO A 84 0.01 19.58 -8.95
N ASP A 85 -1.00 18.77 -9.19
CA ASP A 85 -2.36 19.02 -8.71
C ASP A 85 -2.70 18.26 -7.41
N ALA A 86 -1.74 17.53 -6.85
CA ALA A 86 -1.94 16.80 -5.60
C ALA A 86 -2.12 17.77 -4.43
N LYS A 87 -3.06 17.46 -3.55
CA LYS A 87 -3.33 18.26 -2.35
C LYS A 87 -4.04 17.40 -1.31
N VAL A 88 -3.99 17.83 -0.06
CA VAL A 88 -4.73 17.20 1.02
C VAL A 88 -6.23 17.20 0.69
N GLY A 89 -6.89 16.06 0.88
CA GLY A 89 -8.30 15.86 0.55
C GLY A 89 -8.54 15.34 -0.86
N ALA A 90 -7.54 15.41 -1.75
CA ALA A 90 -7.66 14.83 -3.09
C ALA A 90 -7.50 13.31 -3.04
N THR A 91 -7.99 12.65 -4.10
CA THR A 91 -7.84 11.21 -4.25
C THR A 91 -6.53 10.85 -4.95
N ALA A 92 -6.13 9.60 -4.82
CA ALA A 92 -4.95 9.05 -5.45
C ALA A 92 -5.11 7.55 -5.68
N ASP A 93 -4.16 6.98 -6.41
CA ASP A 93 -4.07 5.55 -6.70
C ASP A 93 -2.84 4.93 -6.04
N VAL A 94 -2.85 3.61 -5.91
CA VAL A 94 -1.64 2.83 -5.68
C VAL A 94 -0.84 2.80 -6.99
N SER A 95 0.48 3.01 -6.91
CA SER A 95 1.35 3.01 -8.10
C SER A 95 1.40 1.65 -8.80
N SER A 96 1.95 1.62 -10.02
CA SER A 96 2.07 0.38 -10.80
C SER A 96 2.94 -0.68 -10.13
N THR A 97 3.91 -0.28 -9.32
CA THR A 97 4.74 -1.20 -8.53
C THR A 97 4.07 -1.67 -7.24
N ARG A 98 2.91 -1.09 -6.88
CA ARG A 98 2.11 -1.39 -5.68
C ARG A 98 2.81 -1.01 -4.37
N GLU A 99 3.80 -0.14 -4.42
CA GLU A 99 4.58 0.28 -3.25
C GLU A 99 4.43 1.77 -2.91
N TRP A 100 3.99 2.59 -3.87
CA TRP A 100 3.95 4.04 -3.74
C TRP A 100 2.59 4.61 -4.12
N VAL A 101 2.45 5.92 -3.97
CA VAL A 101 1.22 6.63 -4.28
C VAL A 101 1.34 7.32 -5.63
N LYS A 102 0.36 7.12 -6.51
CA LYS A 102 0.23 7.80 -7.79
C LYS A 102 -0.88 8.84 -7.67
N ALA A 103 -0.52 10.11 -7.70
CA ALA A 103 -1.48 11.22 -7.56
C ALA A 103 -1.67 12.01 -8.85
N ARG A 104 -1.44 11.36 -9.98
CA ARG A 104 -1.61 11.92 -11.32
C ARG A 104 -2.18 10.84 -12.24
N ASP A 105 -3.12 11.22 -13.11
CA ASP A 105 -3.77 10.29 -14.06
C ASP A 105 -4.35 9.06 -13.35
N MET A 106 -5.12 9.31 -12.28
CA MET A 106 -5.72 8.25 -11.47
C MET A 106 -6.82 7.51 -12.22
N ALA A 107 -6.92 6.20 -11.94
CA ALA A 107 -7.97 5.34 -12.47
C ALA A 107 -8.90 4.84 -11.35
N ASN A 108 -8.35 4.49 -10.19
CA ASN A 108 -9.10 3.85 -9.11
C ASN A 108 -9.59 4.82 -8.04
N ASN A 109 -8.83 5.90 -7.78
CA ASN A 109 -9.16 6.92 -6.76
C ASN A 109 -9.46 6.31 -5.39
N ASN A 110 -8.76 5.23 -5.03
CA ASN A 110 -9.03 4.48 -3.80
C ASN A 110 -8.21 4.92 -2.60
N LEU A 111 -7.42 5.97 -2.73
CA LEU A 111 -6.69 6.60 -1.64
C LEU A 111 -7.18 8.02 -1.45
N GLU A 112 -7.17 8.49 -0.20
CA GLU A 112 -7.36 9.90 0.14
C GLU A 112 -6.07 10.44 0.73
N ILE A 113 -5.58 11.55 0.20
CA ILE A 113 -4.35 12.20 0.70
C ILE A 113 -4.67 12.95 1.98
N THR A 114 -3.93 12.65 3.06
CA THR A 114 -4.08 13.33 4.35
C THR A 114 -2.91 14.25 4.67
N TYR A 115 -1.77 14.08 3.99
CA TYR A 115 -0.58 14.91 4.18
C TYR A 115 0.33 14.83 2.94
N LEU A 116 0.94 15.94 2.59
CA LEU A 116 1.97 16.05 1.54
C LEU A 116 3.06 17.00 2.01
N ASP A 117 4.34 16.65 1.79
CA ASP A 117 5.43 17.61 1.99
C ASP A 117 5.92 18.24 0.68
N GLY A 118 5.36 17.83 -0.45
CA GLY A 118 5.65 18.35 -1.77
C GLY A 118 4.85 17.64 -2.84
N VAL A 119 5.02 18.05 -4.09
CA VAL A 119 4.27 17.51 -5.24
C VAL A 119 5.16 16.92 -6.32
N VAL A 120 6.45 16.79 -6.05
CA VAL A 120 7.40 16.15 -6.97
C VAL A 120 7.60 14.67 -6.59
N MET A 121 8.15 13.90 -7.52
CA MET A 121 8.49 12.49 -7.26
C MET A 121 9.30 12.37 -5.97
N ASP A 122 9.04 11.31 -5.20
CA ASP A 122 9.65 11.01 -3.90
C ASP A 122 9.22 11.93 -2.74
N SER A 123 8.32 12.89 -2.96
CA SER A 123 7.71 13.63 -1.85
C SER A 123 6.97 12.69 -0.93
N VAL A 124 7.09 12.91 0.39
CA VAL A 124 6.39 12.10 1.39
C VAL A 124 4.89 12.40 1.32
N VAL A 125 4.09 11.35 1.31
CA VAL A 125 2.63 11.42 1.27
C VAL A 125 2.04 10.48 2.31
N ARG A 126 1.00 10.93 2.99
CA ARG A 126 0.21 10.09 3.89
C ARG A 126 -1.18 9.96 3.31
N VAL A 127 -1.72 8.76 3.40
CA VAL A 127 -3.01 8.42 2.79
C VAL A 127 -3.86 7.56 3.71
N ARG A 128 -5.16 7.62 3.45
CA ARG A 128 -6.13 6.68 3.99
C ARG A 128 -6.68 5.88 2.81
N PHE A 129 -6.77 4.57 2.96
CA PHE A 129 -7.44 3.73 1.96
C PHE A 129 -8.96 3.89 2.14
N LYS A 130 -9.64 4.12 1.03
CA LYS A 130 -11.09 4.33 1.01
C LYS A 130 -11.82 3.01 0.81
#